data_37d84f12ba700ff218727e9589988900
#
_entry.id   37d84f12ba700ff218727e9589988900
#
_cell.length_a   1.000
_cell.length_b   1.000
_cell.length_c   1.000
_cell.angle_alpha   90.00
_cell.angle_beta   90.00
_cell.angle_gamma   90.00
#
_symmetry.space_group_name_H-M   'P 1'
#
loop_
_entity.id
_entity.type
_entity.pdbx_description
1 polymer ?
#
loop_
_entity_poly.entity_id
_entity_poly.type
_entity_poly.pdbx_seq_one_letter_code
_entity_poly.pdbx_strand_id
1 'polypeptide(L)'
;MKRLRKFLSLTPSDRVLLINALLLLGAIRLGLKLLPFQTLRRLLARIAQPIRTLLEVEKASVDKVAWAVMVASHYIPGARCLAQALATQVLLERRGYPTQLRIGFTRDKGGQMSAHAWVESEGQVAIGGAGNISYYTLLPLKEGESPERDRWYLFP
;
A
#
# COMPACT_ATOMS: atom_id res chain seq x y z
N MET A 1 14.52 -18.96 14.82
CA MET A 1 15.66 -18.17 15.31
C MET A 1 16.38 -17.33 14.24
N LYS A 2 16.57 -17.80 13.01
CA LYS A 2 17.23 -17.02 11.92
C LYS A 2 16.51 -15.69 11.57
N ARG A 3 15.18 -15.66 11.58
CA ARG A 3 14.39 -14.44 11.26
C ARG A 3 14.51 -13.36 12.34
N LEU A 4 14.53 -13.77 13.62
CA LEU A 4 14.70 -12.83 14.74
C LEU A 4 16.09 -12.20 14.74
N ARG A 5 17.14 -12.99 14.47
CA ARG A 5 18.51 -12.46 14.31
C ARG A 5 18.60 -11.45 13.16
N LYS A 6 17.94 -11.74 12.03
CA LYS A 6 17.90 -10.83 10.89
C LYS A 6 17.14 -9.54 11.22
N PHE A 7 16.04 -9.60 11.99
CA PHE A 7 15.34 -8.41 12.48
C PHE A 7 16.21 -7.59 13.44
N LEU A 8 16.93 -8.24 14.35
CA LEU A 8 17.83 -7.57 15.30
C LEU A 8 19.08 -6.95 14.62
N SER A 9 19.45 -7.41 13.43
CA SER A 9 20.55 -6.82 12.66
C SER A 9 20.16 -5.58 11.84
N LEU A 10 18.85 -5.25 11.75
CA LEU A 10 18.36 -4.03 11.10
C LEU A 10 18.71 -2.79 11.94
N THR A 11 18.83 -1.64 11.27
CA THR A 11 18.97 -0.36 11.97
C THR A 11 17.73 -0.08 12.83
N PRO A 12 17.84 0.72 13.90
CA PRO A 12 16.67 1.11 14.70
C PRO A 12 15.57 1.75 13.86
N SER A 13 15.92 2.60 12.88
CA SER A 13 14.98 3.24 11.96
C SER A 13 14.25 2.23 11.08
N ASP A 14 14.96 1.22 10.56
CA ASP A 14 14.36 0.18 9.71
C ASP A 14 13.42 -0.73 10.53
N ARG A 15 13.75 -1.01 11.80
CA ARG A 15 12.87 -1.77 12.70
C ARG A 15 11.55 -1.02 12.97
N VAL A 16 11.64 0.27 13.27
CA VAL A 16 10.46 1.12 13.50
C VAL A 16 9.61 1.19 12.24
N LEU A 17 10.23 1.37 11.07
CA LEU A 17 9.54 1.38 9.79
C LEU A 17 8.81 0.06 9.52
N LEU A 18 9.47 -1.08 9.77
CA LEU A 18 8.89 -2.41 9.57
C LEU A 18 7.72 -2.68 10.53
N ILE A 19 7.84 -2.28 11.80
CA ILE A 19 6.76 -2.38 12.79
C ILE A 19 5.57 -1.53 12.37
N ASN A 20 5.81 -0.29 11.95
CA ASN A 20 4.76 0.61 11.47
C ASN A 20 4.06 0.03 10.22
N ALA A 21 4.82 -0.53 9.29
CA ALA A 21 4.26 -1.19 8.11
C ALA A 21 3.39 -2.40 8.49
N LEU A 22 3.84 -3.21 9.44
CA LEU A 22 3.11 -4.39 9.92
C LEU A 22 1.78 -4.00 10.59
N LEU A 23 1.80 -3.04 11.50
CA LEU A 23 0.62 -2.54 12.21
C LEU A 23 -0.38 -1.90 11.23
N LEU A 24 0.13 -1.08 10.32
CA LEU A 24 -0.71 -0.40 9.32
C LEU A 24 -1.35 -1.39 8.35
N LEU A 25 -0.60 -2.37 7.85
CA LEU A 25 -1.14 -3.44 7.00
C LEU A 25 -2.23 -4.24 7.71
N GLY A 26 -2.02 -4.59 8.98
CA GLY A 26 -3.01 -5.27 9.79
C GLY A 26 -4.29 -4.45 9.95
N ALA A 27 -4.15 -3.16 10.28
CA ALA A 27 -5.27 -2.22 10.41
C ALA A 27 -6.01 -2.03 9.08
N ILE A 28 -5.30 -1.86 7.97
CA ILE A 28 -5.91 -1.75 6.63
C ILE A 28 -6.64 -3.04 6.27
N ARG A 29 -6.04 -4.19 6.53
CA ARG A 29 -6.65 -5.48 6.23
C ARG A 29 -7.94 -5.71 7.02
N LEU A 30 -7.95 -5.30 8.28
CA LEU A 30 -9.17 -5.31 9.11
C LEU A 30 -10.19 -4.29 8.59
N GLY A 31 -9.75 -3.09 8.27
CA GLY A 31 -10.60 -2.03 7.72
C GLY A 31 -11.27 -2.43 6.40
N LEU A 32 -10.55 -3.10 5.50
CA LEU A 32 -11.10 -3.60 4.23
C LEU A 32 -12.20 -4.67 4.44
N LYS A 33 -12.19 -5.36 5.59
CA LYS A 33 -13.24 -6.33 5.93
C LYS A 33 -14.45 -5.70 6.59
N LEU A 34 -14.25 -4.66 7.39
CA LEU A 34 -15.27 -4.10 8.29
C LEU A 34 -15.89 -2.80 7.79
N LEU A 35 -15.18 -2.05 6.96
CA LEU A 35 -15.57 -0.71 6.54
C LEU A 35 -15.81 -0.64 5.03
N PRO A 36 -16.74 0.22 4.58
CA PRO A 36 -16.80 0.61 3.18
C PRO A 36 -15.47 1.25 2.74
N PHE A 37 -15.02 0.96 1.55
CA PHE A 37 -13.75 1.44 1.02
C PHE A 37 -13.55 2.96 1.10
N GLN A 38 -14.60 3.71 0.81
CA GLN A 38 -14.61 5.18 0.91
C GLN A 38 -14.32 5.66 2.34
N THR A 39 -14.94 5.02 3.33
CA THR A 39 -14.72 5.33 4.74
C THR A 39 -13.28 5.03 5.14
N LEU A 40 -12.77 3.85 4.73
CA LEU A 40 -11.38 3.49 4.98
C LEU A 40 -10.41 4.50 4.34
N ARG A 41 -10.62 4.87 3.08
CA ARG A 41 -9.79 5.88 2.41
C ARG A 41 -9.79 7.22 3.14
N ARG A 42 -10.94 7.70 3.60
CA ARG A 42 -11.03 8.95 4.38
C ARG A 42 -10.23 8.86 5.69
N LEU A 43 -10.32 7.73 6.39
CA LEU A 43 -9.54 7.50 7.62
C LEU A 43 -8.04 7.46 7.32
N LEU A 44 -7.64 6.74 6.28
CA LEU A 44 -6.24 6.66 5.86
C LEU A 44 -5.68 8.04 5.46
N ALA A 45 -6.45 8.84 4.73
CA ALA A 45 -6.06 10.21 4.38
C ALA A 45 -5.83 11.11 5.60
N ARG A 46 -6.59 10.92 6.68
CA ARG A 46 -6.37 11.65 7.94
C ARG A 46 -5.07 11.28 8.62
N ILE A 47 -4.73 9.99 8.65
CA ILE A 47 -3.49 9.51 9.29
C ILE A 47 -2.26 9.66 8.38
N ALA A 48 -2.46 9.88 7.10
CA ALA A 48 -1.40 10.13 6.12
C ALA A 48 -0.82 11.54 6.18
N GLN A 49 -1.37 12.44 7.00
CA GLN A 49 -0.87 13.80 7.15
C GLN A 49 0.63 13.81 7.49
N PRO A 50 1.43 14.68 6.83
CA PRO A 50 2.85 14.76 7.07
C PRO A 50 3.16 15.05 8.54
N ILE A 51 4.07 14.29 9.12
CA ILE A 51 4.52 14.46 10.50
C ILE A 51 5.84 15.21 10.47
N ARG A 52 5.87 16.43 11.05
CA ARG A 52 7.07 17.29 11.05
C ARG A 52 8.32 16.57 11.52
N THR A 53 8.24 15.81 12.61
CA THR A 53 9.35 15.01 13.11
C THR A 53 9.87 13.97 12.13
N LEU A 54 9.03 13.44 11.25
CA LEU A 54 9.45 12.49 10.21
C LEU A 54 10.03 13.20 8.97
N LEU A 55 9.76 14.50 8.80
CA LEU A 55 10.34 15.31 7.73
C LEU A 55 11.78 15.73 8.06
N GLU A 56 12.11 15.89 9.33
CA GLU A 56 13.42 16.32 9.82
C GLU A 56 14.37 15.16 10.12
N VAL A 57 13.84 14.01 10.54
CA VAL A 57 14.63 12.79 10.74
C VAL A 57 14.82 12.08 9.41
N GLU A 58 16.01 11.52 9.20
CA GLU A 58 16.46 10.77 8.03
C GLU A 58 15.32 10.12 7.21
N LYS A 59 15.01 10.76 6.09
CA LYS A 59 13.89 10.45 5.22
C LYS A 59 14.10 9.05 4.64
N ALA A 60 13.43 8.04 5.20
CA ALA A 60 13.47 6.73 4.58
C ALA A 60 13.05 6.85 3.11
N SER A 61 13.90 6.38 2.20
CA SER A 61 13.64 6.45 0.76
C SER A 61 12.36 5.70 0.38
N VAL A 62 11.80 6.05 -0.77
CA VAL A 62 10.64 5.35 -1.34
C VAL A 62 10.86 3.84 -1.37
N ASP A 63 12.06 3.40 -1.79
CA ASP A 63 12.44 1.98 -1.85
C ASP A 63 12.45 1.31 -0.47
N LYS A 64 12.92 1.99 0.56
CA LYS A 64 12.90 1.46 1.94
C LYS A 64 11.47 1.28 2.46
N VAL A 65 10.59 2.22 2.16
CA VAL A 65 9.17 2.11 2.53
C VAL A 65 8.52 0.94 1.80
N ALA A 66 8.72 0.83 0.49
CA ALA A 66 8.20 -0.27 -0.32
C ALA A 66 8.73 -1.62 0.19
N TRP A 67 10.02 -1.72 0.46
CA TRP A 67 10.65 -2.90 1.05
C TRP A 67 9.99 -3.30 2.38
N ALA A 68 9.80 -2.35 3.29
CA ALA A 68 9.20 -2.62 4.60
C ALA A 68 7.76 -3.13 4.47
N VAL A 69 6.96 -2.55 3.57
CA VAL A 69 5.59 -3.00 3.30
C VAL A 69 5.59 -4.40 2.68
N MET A 70 6.47 -4.67 1.72
CA MET A 70 6.60 -6.01 1.11
C MET A 70 6.98 -7.06 2.15
N VAL A 71 7.97 -6.79 2.99
CA VAL A 71 8.39 -7.71 4.05
C VAL A 71 7.25 -7.94 5.06
N ALA A 72 6.59 -6.87 5.51
CA ALA A 72 5.48 -6.95 6.45
C ALA A 72 4.29 -7.74 5.89
N SER A 73 4.01 -7.61 4.58
CA SER A 73 2.89 -8.31 3.93
C SER A 73 2.98 -9.83 4.00
N HIS A 74 4.20 -10.39 4.09
CA HIS A 74 4.39 -11.83 4.26
C HIS A 74 3.89 -12.37 5.62
N TYR A 75 3.68 -11.48 6.59
CA TYR A 75 3.21 -11.85 7.94
C TYR A 75 1.72 -11.58 8.14
N ILE A 76 1.07 -10.87 7.22
CA ILE A 76 -0.36 -10.54 7.29
C ILE A 76 -1.12 -11.32 6.21
N PRO A 77 -1.90 -12.34 6.59
CA PRO A 77 -2.68 -13.13 5.63
C PRO A 77 -3.62 -12.24 4.80
N GLY A 78 -3.55 -12.37 3.48
CA GLY A 78 -4.38 -11.61 2.55
C GLY A 78 -4.01 -10.13 2.40
N ALA A 79 -2.84 -9.69 2.87
CA ALA A 79 -2.29 -8.36 2.57
C ALA A 79 -1.72 -8.34 1.15
N ARG A 80 -2.63 -8.29 0.15
CA ARG A 80 -2.29 -8.31 -1.28
C ARG A 80 -2.18 -6.89 -1.84
N CYS A 81 -2.13 -6.76 -3.14
CA CYS A 81 -1.81 -5.52 -3.86
C CYS A 81 -2.51 -4.26 -3.32
N LEU A 82 -3.82 -4.31 -3.05
CA LEU A 82 -4.56 -3.15 -2.55
C LEU A 82 -4.12 -2.74 -1.13
N ALA A 83 -3.97 -3.70 -0.22
CA ALA A 83 -3.53 -3.41 1.15
C ALA A 83 -2.09 -2.88 1.17
N GLN A 84 -1.20 -3.46 0.36
CA GLN A 84 0.17 -3.02 0.19
C GLN A 84 0.23 -1.60 -0.39
N ALA A 85 -0.55 -1.31 -1.44
CA ALA A 85 -0.62 0.00 -2.06
C ALA A 85 -1.10 1.07 -1.06
N LEU A 86 -2.19 0.82 -0.34
CA LEU A 86 -2.71 1.73 0.68
C LEU A 86 -1.72 1.98 1.82
N ALA A 87 -1.04 0.93 2.30
CA ALA A 87 -0.03 1.07 3.36
C ALA A 87 1.17 1.89 2.88
N THR A 88 1.66 1.63 1.67
CA THR A 88 2.76 2.38 1.07
C THR A 88 2.39 3.83 0.87
N GLN A 89 1.19 4.11 0.36
CA GLN A 89 0.69 5.47 0.22
C GLN A 89 0.75 6.23 1.54
N VAL A 90 0.13 5.70 2.60
CA VAL A 90 0.12 6.36 3.93
C VAL A 90 1.53 6.60 4.45
N LEU A 91 2.41 5.61 4.37
CA LEU A 91 3.77 5.72 4.89
C LEU A 91 4.63 6.73 4.13
N LEU A 92 4.43 6.86 2.83
CA LEU A 92 5.12 7.85 1.99
C LEU A 92 4.58 9.26 2.23
N GLU A 93 3.26 9.45 2.25
CA GLU A 93 2.63 10.75 2.49
C GLU A 93 2.99 11.32 3.87
N ARG A 94 3.04 10.48 4.92
CA ARG A 94 3.52 10.90 6.25
C ARG A 94 4.96 11.42 6.25
N ARG A 95 5.74 11.04 5.24
CA ARG A 95 7.14 11.50 5.03
C ARG A 95 7.25 12.63 4.02
N GLY A 96 6.11 13.15 3.56
CA GLY A 96 6.05 14.27 2.62
C GLY A 96 6.33 13.89 1.16
N TYR A 97 6.31 12.60 0.81
CA TYR A 97 6.38 12.19 -0.59
C TYR A 97 5.02 12.32 -1.25
N PRO A 98 4.94 12.96 -2.44
CA PRO A 98 3.71 12.94 -3.23
C PRO A 98 3.45 11.51 -3.71
N THR A 99 2.21 11.05 -3.59
CA THR A 99 1.83 9.71 -4.03
C THR A 99 0.54 9.72 -4.84
N GLN A 100 0.42 8.73 -5.71
CA GLN A 100 -0.78 8.50 -6.49
C GLN A 100 -1.14 7.02 -6.45
N LEU A 101 -2.26 6.70 -5.80
CA LEU A 101 -2.84 5.36 -5.82
C LEU A 101 -3.48 5.12 -7.18
N ARG A 102 -3.10 4.03 -7.83
CA ARG A 102 -3.69 3.55 -9.07
C ARG A 102 -4.37 2.21 -8.83
N ILE A 103 -5.55 2.06 -9.39
CA ILE A 103 -6.26 0.79 -9.44
C ILE A 103 -6.63 0.54 -10.88
N GLY A 104 -6.32 -0.63 -11.39
CA GLY A 104 -6.62 -1.02 -12.76
C GLY A 104 -7.16 -2.44 -12.83
N PHE A 105 -7.77 -2.75 -13.96
CA PHE A 105 -8.23 -4.10 -14.27
C PHE A 105 -7.76 -4.51 -15.66
N THR A 106 -7.57 -5.78 -15.86
CA THR A 106 -7.26 -6.39 -17.15
C THR A 106 -8.07 -7.66 -17.32
N ARG A 107 -8.22 -8.10 -18.57
CA ARG A 107 -8.76 -9.44 -18.88
C ARG A 107 -7.64 -10.29 -19.44
N ASP A 108 -7.52 -11.49 -18.93
CA ASP A 108 -6.62 -12.48 -19.51
C ASP A 108 -7.20 -13.07 -20.83
N LYS A 109 -6.41 -13.90 -21.49
CA LYS A 109 -6.82 -14.58 -22.74
C LYS A 109 -8.01 -15.52 -22.55
N GLY A 110 -8.30 -15.95 -21.32
CA GLY A 110 -9.47 -16.77 -20.96
C GLY A 110 -10.70 -15.93 -20.60
N GLY A 111 -10.63 -14.58 -20.67
CA GLY A 111 -11.72 -13.67 -20.33
C GLY A 111 -11.90 -13.42 -18.83
N GLN A 112 -11.01 -13.98 -17.97
CA GLN A 112 -11.05 -13.77 -16.55
C GLN A 112 -10.55 -12.37 -16.21
N MET A 113 -11.32 -11.63 -15.40
CA MET A 113 -10.93 -10.30 -14.92
C MET A 113 -9.94 -10.41 -13.77
N SER A 114 -8.85 -9.66 -13.87
CA SER A 114 -7.88 -9.47 -12.80
C SER A 114 -7.76 -7.99 -12.48
N ALA A 115 -7.85 -7.65 -11.20
CA ALA A 115 -7.67 -6.29 -10.71
C ALA A 115 -6.33 -6.17 -9.99
N HIS A 116 -5.69 -5.00 -10.12
CA HIS A 116 -4.41 -4.72 -9.49
C HIS A 116 -4.38 -3.30 -8.95
N ALA A 117 -3.65 -3.10 -7.85
CA ALA A 117 -3.44 -1.79 -7.24
C ALA A 117 -1.94 -1.54 -7.08
N TRP A 118 -1.50 -0.31 -7.39
CA TRP A 118 -0.12 0.11 -7.21
C TRP A 118 -0.06 1.58 -6.80
N VAL A 119 1.10 2.01 -6.36
CA VAL A 119 1.37 3.40 -5.97
C VAL A 119 2.51 3.94 -6.82
N GLU A 120 2.29 5.09 -7.38
CA GLU A 120 3.30 5.92 -8.04
C GLU A 120 3.74 7.04 -7.09
N SER A 121 5.03 7.32 -7.07
CA SER A 121 5.64 8.43 -6.35
C SER A 121 6.80 8.99 -7.17
N GLU A 122 6.88 10.31 -7.29
CA GLU A 122 7.94 11.00 -8.05
C GLU A 122 8.12 10.48 -9.49
N GLY A 123 7.01 10.09 -10.15
CA GLY A 123 7.00 9.58 -11.52
C GLY A 123 7.45 8.12 -11.68
N GLN A 124 7.65 7.39 -10.57
CA GLN A 124 8.04 5.99 -10.57
C GLN A 124 7.04 5.13 -9.79
N VAL A 125 6.95 3.85 -10.14
CA VAL A 125 6.14 2.90 -9.39
C VAL A 125 6.88 2.51 -8.11
N ALA A 126 6.33 2.91 -6.97
CA ALA A 126 6.89 2.63 -5.66
C ALA A 126 6.62 1.17 -5.23
N ILE A 127 5.42 0.67 -5.46
CA ILE A 127 5.00 -0.71 -5.12
C ILE A 127 3.94 -1.20 -6.10
N GLY A 128 3.88 -2.51 -6.32
CA GLY A 128 2.90 -3.12 -7.22
C GLY A 128 3.32 -3.14 -8.69
N GLY A 129 4.57 -2.83 -9.01
CA GLY A 129 5.12 -2.80 -10.36
C GLY A 129 5.47 -4.17 -10.97
N ALA A 130 5.20 -5.27 -10.27
CA ALA A 130 5.45 -6.61 -10.78
C ALA A 130 4.45 -6.95 -11.90
N GLY A 131 4.88 -6.80 -13.14
CA GLY A 131 4.07 -7.02 -14.33
C GLY A 131 4.02 -5.79 -15.22
N ASN A 132 3.50 -5.95 -16.44
CA ASN A 132 3.37 -4.83 -17.36
C ASN A 132 2.11 -4.03 -17.05
N ILE A 133 2.26 -2.95 -16.28
CA ILE A 133 1.18 -2.06 -15.83
C ILE A 133 0.42 -1.45 -17.02
N SER A 134 1.05 -1.37 -18.19
CA SER A 134 0.46 -0.80 -19.40
C SER A 134 -0.79 -1.55 -19.90
N TYR A 135 -0.96 -2.81 -19.50
CA TYR A 135 -2.14 -3.61 -19.88
C TYR A 135 -3.36 -3.39 -18.99
N TYR A 136 -3.22 -2.62 -17.88
CA TYR A 136 -4.34 -2.36 -16.99
C TYR A 136 -5.13 -1.14 -17.42
N THR A 137 -6.43 -1.30 -17.55
CA THR A 137 -7.36 -0.17 -17.71
C THR A 137 -7.57 0.49 -16.35
N LEU A 138 -7.21 1.77 -16.24
CA LEU A 138 -7.31 2.52 -14.99
C LEU A 138 -8.78 2.74 -14.60
N LEU A 139 -9.07 2.50 -13.33
CA LEU A 139 -10.31 2.94 -12.71
C LEU A 139 -10.17 4.40 -12.27
N PRO A 140 -11.08 5.30 -12.69
CA PRO A 140 -11.10 6.66 -12.19
C PRO A 140 -11.43 6.62 -10.68
N LEU A 141 -10.45 6.94 -9.84
CA LEU A 141 -10.67 7.13 -8.41
C LEU A 141 -11.19 8.55 -8.18
N LYS A 142 -12.46 8.81 -8.52
CA LYS A 142 -13.09 10.07 -8.16
C LYS A 142 -13.30 10.13 -6.65
N GLU A 143 -12.98 11.26 -6.05
CA GLU A 143 -13.39 11.56 -4.69
C GLU A 143 -14.93 11.60 -4.66
N GLY A 144 -15.54 10.56 -4.05
CA GLY A 144 -17.00 10.49 -3.87
C GLY A 144 -17.75 9.36 -4.56
N GLU A 145 -17.19 8.68 -5.57
CA GLU A 145 -17.86 7.55 -6.22
C GLU A 145 -17.36 6.20 -5.67
N SER A 146 -18.28 5.44 -5.05
CA SER A 146 -18.03 4.03 -4.72
C SER A 146 -18.00 3.22 -6.01
N PRO A 147 -16.95 2.46 -6.28
CA PRO A 147 -17.10 1.28 -7.12
C PRO A 147 -18.12 0.37 -6.41
N GLU A 148 -19.07 -0.15 -7.17
CA GLU A 148 -20.11 -1.05 -6.66
C GLU A 148 -19.50 -2.10 -5.70
N ARG A 149 -20.21 -2.34 -4.61
CA ARG A 149 -19.77 -3.16 -3.47
C ARG A 149 -19.23 -4.54 -3.85
N ASP A 150 -19.60 -5.03 -5.01
CA ASP A 150 -19.28 -6.38 -5.50
C ASP A 150 -17.93 -6.48 -6.24
N ARG A 151 -17.25 -5.38 -6.54
CA ARG A 151 -15.95 -5.37 -7.27
C ARG A 151 -14.73 -5.67 -6.43
N TRP A 152 -14.84 -5.58 -5.10
CA TRP A 152 -13.68 -5.78 -4.22
C TRP A 152 -13.29 -7.24 -4.03
N TYR A 153 -14.18 -8.16 -4.37
CA TYR A 153 -13.89 -9.60 -4.37
C TYR A 153 -12.99 -10.04 -5.52
N LEU A 154 -12.77 -9.17 -6.51
CA LEU A 154 -11.90 -9.43 -7.66
C LEU A 154 -10.40 -9.21 -7.38
N PHE A 155 -10.07 -8.66 -6.20
CA PHE A 155 -8.67 -8.58 -5.78
C PHE A 155 -8.25 -9.93 -5.20
N PRO A 156 -7.33 -10.62 -5.88
CA PRO A 156 -6.85 -11.93 -5.46
C PRO A 156 -6.07 -11.87 -4.16
#